data_a90d18c5e9db6edfbb1b3d727af3e864
#
_entry.id   a90d18c5e9db6edfbb1b3d727af3e864
#
_cell.length_a   1.000
_cell.length_b   1.000
_cell.length_c   1.000
_cell.angle_alpha   90.00
_cell.angle_beta   90.00
_cell.angle_gamma   90.00
#
_symmetry.space_group_name_H-M   'P 1'
#
loop_
_entity.id
_entity.type
_entity.pdbx_description
1 polymer ?
#
loop_
_entity_poly.entity_id
_entity_poly.type
_entity_poly.pdbx_seq_one_letter_code
_entity_poly.pdbx_strand_id
1 'polypeptide(L)'
;MNRGEAAMRCLCCGKEIDPKASAVELQSEWHKRCIKKFFGTESIPRIELTEKAIQELANQTVNKGFTVPGVQKKMSLHLTSGKDSRLTLVNYPTEFILKPQTEEYSNLPEYEQMTMLMAEAVGIHVVPHGLIKADDRFAYITKRIDRHIIRGKADLLAMEDFCQLAGRQTVDKYKGSYEICGKIIKKYSSYVGFDLSEFFLRIVFSFVIGNSDMHLKNFSLIEEGPGSRIFKLSAAYDMLPVNVILPTDKEQTALTVHGKKRNIRRKDFMILADSCGISEKAAGNLIESVLRKKEKLDQICRQSQLLEIQQEQVLTLMEERIRVLGQHQEK
;
A
#
# COMPACT_ATOMS: atom_id res chain seq x y z
N MET A 1 26.78 -7.29 26.60
CA MET A 1 25.90 -8.32 26.04
C MET A 1 25.93 -8.17 24.53
N ASN A 2 26.47 -9.17 23.82
CA ASN A 2 26.54 -9.16 22.36
C ASN A 2 25.14 -8.98 21.77
N ARG A 3 24.90 -7.88 21.06
CA ARG A 3 23.77 -7.78 20.14
C ARG A 3 24.04 -8.80 19.05
N GLY A 4 23.33 -9.94 19.06
CA GLY A 4 23.34 -10.84 17.93
C GLY A 4 23.01 -10.02 16.68
N GLU A 5 23.84 -10.13 15.65
CA GLU A 5 23.60 -9.46 14.37
C GLU A 5 22.17 -9.84 13.93
N ALA A 6 21.31 -8.85 13.79
CA ALA A 6 19.96 -9.08 13.32
C ALA A 6 20.03 -9.73 11.93
N ALA A 7 19.33 -10.84 11.73
CA ALA A 7 19.36 -11.56 10.46
C ALA A 7 18.97 -10.63 9.30
N MET A 8 19.79 -10.61 8.25
CA MET A 8 19.52 -9.82 7.05
C MET A 8 18.21 -10.24 6.40
N ARG A 9 17.36 -9.27 6.04
CA ARG A 9 16.04 -9.54 5.47
C ARG A 9 15.86 -8.92 4.10
N CYS A 10 15.18 -9.66 3.25
CA CYS A 10 14.88 -9.22 1.90
C CYS A 10 13.98 -7.99 1.90
N LEU A 11 14.45 -6.88 1.37
CA LEU A 11 13.75 -5.60 1.27
C LEU A 11 12.47 -5.66 0.39
N CYS A 12 12.24 -6.76 -0.34
CA CYS A 12 11.01 -7.00 -1.10
C CYS A 12 10.01 -7.84 -0.29
N CYS A 13 10.38 -9.05 0.12
CA CYS A 13 9.43 -10.00 0.70
C CYS A 13 9.54 -10.17 2.23
N GLY A 14 10.42 -9.43 2.91
CA GLY A 14 10.62 -9.47 4.36
C GLY A 14 11.23 -10.77 4.91
N LYS A 15 11.48 -11.79 4.07
CA LYS A 15 12.03 -13.07 4.51
C LYS A 15 13.54 -12.96 4.68
N GLU A 16 14.07 -13.81 5.56
CA GLU A 16 15.50 -13.86 5.85
C GLU A 16 16.32 -14.26 4.62
N ILE A 17 17.49 -13.64 4.46
CA ILE A 17 18.48 -13.96 3.45
C ILE A 17 19.57 -14.81 4.12
N ASP A 18 19.87 -15.95 3.52
CA ASP A 18 20.94 -16.84 4.01
C ASP A 18 22.27 -16.07 4.02
N PRO A 19 23.06 -16.09 5.12
CA PRO A 19 24.40 -15.50 5.15
C PRO A 19 25.36 -16.04 4.07
N LYS A 20 25.06 -17.20 3.50
CA LYS A 20 25.82 -17.81 2.39
C LYS A 20 25.19 -17.52 1.02
N ALA A 21 24.20 -16.64 0.94
CA ALA A 21 23.57 -16.25 -0.32
C ALA A 21 24.60 -15.60 -1.27
N SER A 22 24.21 -15.42 -2.52
CA SER A 22 25.09 -14.82 -3.54
C SER A 22 25.43 -13.37 -3.19
N ALA A 23 26.59 -12.88 -3.70
CA ALA A 23 27.03 -11.51 -3.51
C ALA A 23 25.96 -10.48 -3.94
N VAL A 24 25.20 -10.77 -5.00
CA VAL A 24 24.09 -9.92 -5.47
C VAL A 24 22.99 -9.81 -4.40
N GLU A 25 22.63 -10.92 -3.74
CA GLU A 25 21.59 -10.92 -2.69
C GLU A 25 22.06 -10.20 -1.43
N LEU A 26 23.30 -10.47 -1.01
CA LEU A 26 23.88 -9.83 0.18
C LEU A 26 24.07 -8.31 0.00
N GLN A 27 24.52 -7.89 -1.19
CA GLN A 27 24.74 -6.47 -1.49
C GLN A 27 23.43 -5.70 -1.67
N SER A 28 22.46 -6.29 -2.39
CA SER A 28 21.17 -5.64 -2.67
C SER A 28 20.17 -5.77 -1.55
N GLU A 29 20.35 -6.73 -0.64
CA GLU A 29 19.35 -7.17 0.35
C GLU A 29 18.02 -7.62 -0.30
N TRP A 30 18.10 -8.19 -1.51
CA TRP A 30 16.98 -8.78 -2.21
C TRP A 30 17.32 -10.21 -2.63
N HIS A 31 16.39 -11.15 -2.47
CA HIS A 31 16.56 -12.46 -3.07
C HIS A 31 16.60 -12.36 -4.60
N LYS A 32 17.44 -13.11 -5.26
CA LYS A 32 17.48 -13.19 -6.75
C LYS A 32 16.10 -13.43 -7.35
N ARG A 33 15.32 -14.34 -6.76
CA ARG A 33 13.94 -14.60 -7.20
C ARG A 33 13.03 -13.37 -7.11
N CYS A 34 13.22 -12.53 -6.08
CA CYS A 34 12.47 -11.28 -5.91
C CYS A 34 12.89 -10.26 -6.95
N ILE A 35 14.18 -10.11 -7.21
CA ILE A 35 14.71 -9.23 -8.26
C ILE A 35 14.12 -9.64 -9.62
N LYS A 36 14.22 -10.92 -9.97
CA LYS A 36 13.72 -11.44 -11.25
C LYS A 36 12.22 -11.28 -11.41
N LYS A 37 11.44 -11.55 -10.36
CA LYS A 37 9.97 -11.39 -10.37
C LYS A 37 9.57 -9.92 -10.49
N PHE A 38 10.30 -9.02 -9.80
CA PHE A 38 9.95 -7.60 -9.71
C PHE A 38 10.46 -6.82 -10.93
N PHE A 39 11.74 -6.92 -11.27
CA PHE A 39 12.36 -6.16 -12.35
C PHE A 39 12.48 -6.93 -13.67
N GLY A 40 12.48 -8.26 -13.63
CA GLY A 40 12.80 -9.10 -14.79
C GLY A 40 14.31 -9.18 -15.09
N THR A 41 15.16 -8.66 -14.20
CA THR A 41 16.62 -8.57 -14.35
C THR A 41 17.34 -9.53 -13.38
N GLU A 42 18.65 -9.73 -13.55
CA GLU A 42 19.46 -10.57 -12.65
C GLU A 42 20.04 -9.77 -11.45
N SER A 43 20.00 -8.44 -11.51
CA SER A 43 20.40 -7.52 -10.44
C SER A 43 19.42 -6.35 -10.36
N ILE A 44 19.43 -5.63 -9.23
CA ILE A 44 18.64 -4.40 -9.10
C ILE A 44 19.17 -3.37 -10.10
N PRO A 45 18.28 -2.77 -10.93
CA PRO A 45 18.69 -1.75 -11.88
C PRO A 45 19.25 -0.51 -11.17
N ARG A 46 20.27 0.12 -11.74
CA ARG A 46 20.76 1.41 -11.22
C ARG A 46 19.69 2.48 -11.38
N ILE A 47 19.55 3.35 -10.37
CA ILE A 47 18.65 4.49 -10.46
C ILE A 47 19.47 5.69 -10.93
N GLU A 48 19.14 6.23 -12.10
CA GLU A 48 19.71 7.49 -12.58
C GLU A 48 18.75 8.64 -12.25
N LEU A 49 19.07 9.39 -11.23
CA LEU A 49 18.43 10.66 -10.94
C LEU A 49 19.15 11.75 -11.74
N THR A 50 18.60 12.16 -12.87
CA THR A 50 19.12 13.29 -13.63
C THR A 50 18.73 14.61 -12.96
N GLU A 51 19.53 15.69 -13.13
CA GLU A 51 19.18 17.04 -12.64
C GLU A 51 17.77 17.47 -13.06
N LYS A 52 17.35 17.09 -14.27
CA LYS A 52 15.99 17.31 -14.76
C LYS A 52 14.93 16.59 -13.90
N ALA A 53 15.22 15.39 -13.43
CA ALA A 53 14.36 14.62 -12.53
C ALA A 53 14.22 15.28 -11.16
N ILE A 54 15.32 15.79 -10.63
CA ILE A 54 15.35 16.52 -9.37
C ILE A 54 14.60 17.86 -9.52
N GLN A 55 14.74 18.55 -10.65
CA GLN A 55 14.00 19.79 -10.95
C GLN A 55 12.51 19.55 -11.15
N GLU A 56 12.09 18.46 -11.81
CA GLU A 56 10.68 18.08 -11.93
C GLU A 56 10.06 17.76 -10.55
N LEU A 57 10.81 17.13 -9.66
CA LEU A 57 10.42 16.94 -8.26
C LEU A 57 10.24 18.27 -7.53
N ALA A 58 11.19 19.20 -7.70
CA ALA A 58 11.11 20.54 -7.12
C ALA A 58 9.89 21.32 -7.66
N ASN A 59 9.67 21.29 -8.98
CA ASN A 59 8.55 21.98 -9.64
C ASN A 59 7.18 21.39 -9.29
N GLN A 60 7.06 20.08 -9.06
CA GLN A 60 5.82 19.45 -8.56
C GLN A 60 5.48 19.93 -7.14
N THR A 61 6.47 20.33 -6.37
CA THR A 61 6.30 20.89 -5.01
C THR A 61 5.82 22.34 -5.05
N VAL A 62 6.28 23.13 -6.02
CA VAL A 62 5.96 24.57 -6.16
C VAL A 62 4.59 24.80 -6.81
N ASN A 63 4.18 24.00 -7.78
CA ASN A 63 2.94 24.18 -8.54
C ASN A 63 1.65 23.72 -7.82
N LYS A 64 1.77 23.10 -6.65
CA LYS A 64 0.63 22.73 -5.81
C LYS A 64 0.61 23.61 -4.57
N GLY A 65 0.19 24.88 -4.73
CA GLY A 65 0.00 25.87 -3.67
C GLY A 65 -1.02 25.50 -2.59
N PHE A 66 -1.10 24.22 -2.22
CA PHE A 66 -1.81 23.69 -1.07
C PHE A 66 -0.92 22.66 -0.41
N THR A 67 -0.26 23.04 0.65
CA THR A 67 0.30 22.13 1.64
C THR A 67 -0.84 21.38 2.33
N VAL A 68 -1.35 20.35 1.67
CA VAL A 68 -2.16 19.34 2.35
C VAL A 68 -1.17 18.32 2.90
N PRO A 69 -1.15 18.07 4.22
CA PRO A 69 -0.37 16.98 4.80
C PRO A 69 -0.73 15.69 4.06
N GLY A 70 0.24 14.97 3.54
CA GLY A 70 0.01 13.66 2.93
C GLY A 70 0.31 13.50 1.44
N VAL A 71 0.86 14.50 0.74
CA VAL A 71 1.33 14.29 -0.64
C VAL A 71 2.80 13.87 -0.62
N GLN A 72 3.04 12.57 -0.49
CA GLN A 72 4.38 11.99 -0.66
C GLN A 72 4.87 12.26 -2.09
N LYS A 73 6.11 12.75 -2.22
CA LYS A 73 6.77 12.93 -3.53
C LYS A 73 6.89 11.56 -4.21
N LYS A 74 6.52 11.47 -5.48
CA LYS A 74 6.61 10.23 -6.25
C LYS A 74 7.16 10.49 -7.64
N MET A 75 8.01 9.58 -8.11
CA MET A 75 8.60 9.61 -9.44
C MET A 75 8.14 8.40 -10.25
N SER A 76 7.83 8.62 -11.52
CA SER A 76 7.54 7.54 -12.46
C SER A 76 8.82 7.17 -13.21
N LEU A 77 9.20 5.89 -13.19
CA LEU A 77 10.46 5.40 -13.75
C LEU A 77 10.21 4.37 -14.85
N HIS A 78 11.06 4.41 -15.87
CA HIS A 78 11.14 3.41 -16.94
C HIS A 78 12.38 2.54 -16.78
N LEU A 79 12.25 1.23 -16.99
CA LEU A 79 13.37 0.28 -17.00
C LEU A 79 13.95 0.19 -18.40
N THR A 80 15.18 0.68 -18.58
CA THR A 80 15.91 0.50 -19.84
C THR A 80 16.39 -0.95 -20.01
N SER A 81 16.23 -1.50 -21.20
CA SER A 81 16.69 -2.85 -21.53
C SER A 81 18.17 -2.85 -21.88
N GLY A 82 18.96 -3.85 -21.41
CA GLY A 82 20.36 -4.02 -21.79
C GLY A 82 21.21 -4.65 -20.67
N LYS A 83 22.54 -4.79 -20.96
CA LYS A 83 23.50 -5.33 -19.97
C LYS A 83 23.63 -4.46 -18.72
N ASP A 84 23.43 -3.14 -18.87
CA ASP A 84 23.37 -2.16 -17.77
C ASP A 84 21.94 -1.63 -17.63
N SER A 85 21.05 -2.43 -17.04
CA SER A 85 19.67 -2.03 -16.80
C SER A 85 19.60 -0.85 -15.84
N ARG A 86 18.88 0.22 -16.22
CA ARG A 86 18.75 1.46 -15.43
C ARG A 86 17.29 1.86 -15.29
N LEU A 87 16.93 2.43 -14.15
CA LEU A 87 15.67 3.11 -13.95
C LEU A 87 15.86 4.58 -14.26
N THR A 88 15.18 5.06 -15.30
CA THR A 88 15.32 6.44 -15.81
C THR A 88 13.99 7.16 -15.83
N LEU A 89 14.03 8.47 -15.65
CA LEU A 89 12.88 9.35 -15.90
C LEU A 89 12.84 9.68 -17.40
N VAL A 90 11.76 9.26 -18.05
CA VAL A 90 11.54 9.55 -19.47
C VAL A 90 10.06 9.88 -19.70
N ASN A 91 9.78 10.66 -20.75
CA ASN A 91 8.43 10.88 -21.27
C ASN A 91 7.94 9.62 -22.03
N TYR A 92 7.89 8.48 -21.33
CA TYR A 92 7.51 7.17 -21.89
C TYR A 92 6.59 6.44 -20.90
N PRO A 93 5.80 5.45 -21.32
CA PRO A 93 5.04 4.65 -20.38
C PRO A 93 5.97 4.01 -19.35
N THR A 94 5.92 4.52 -18.13
CA THR A 94 6.79 4.10 -17.03
C THR A 94 6.18 2.91 -16.32
N GLU A 95 7.01 1.94 -15.92
CA GLU A 95 6.56 0.70 -15.27
C GLU A 95 6.59 0.76 -13.74
N PHE A 96 7.32 1.71 -13.18
CA PHE A 96 7.57 1.80 -11.75
C PHE A 96 7.22 3.17 -11.20
N ILE A 97 6.87 3.20 -9.92
CA ILE A 97 6.71 4.41 -9.12
C ILE A 97 7.71 4.31 -7.98
N LEU A 98 8.56 5.32 -7.82
CA LEU A 98 9.49 5.47 -6.72
C LEU A 98 8.99 6.57 -5.78
N LYS A 99 8.97 6.28 -4.49
CA LYS A 99 8.63 7.23 -3.43
C LYS A 99 9.85 7.37 -2.52
N PRO A 100 10.67 8.42 -2.69
CA PRO A 100 11.82 8.65 -1.84
C PRO A 100 11.42 9.09 -0.44
N GLN A 101 12.36 9.01 0.50
CA GLN A 101 12.23 9.58 1.82
C GLN A 101 11.97 11.09 1.72
N THR A 102 11.06 11.60 2.54
CA THR A 102 10.76 13.04 2.65
C THR A 102 11.40 13.61 3.91
N GLU A 103 11.63 14.92 3.94
CA GLU A 103 12.17 15.59 5.13
C GLU A 103 11.11 15.77 6.22
N GLU A 104 9.84 15.86 5.83
CA GLU A 104 8.72 16.16 6.71
C GLU A 104 8.35 15.00 7.65
N TYR A 105 8.42 13.77 7.13
CA TYR A 105 8.08 12.57 7.89
C TYR A 105 9.18 11.52 7.74
N SER A 106 9.78 11.12 8.86
CA SER A 106 10.85 10.13 8.86
C SER A 106 10.31 8.73 8.55
N ASN A 107 11.11 7.95 7.80
CA ASN A 107 10.88 6.52 7.53
C ASN A 107 9.54 6.20 6.81
N LEU A 108 9.01 7.13 5.98
CA LEU A 108 7.80 6.85 5.20
C LEU A 108 7.91 5.61 4.29
N PRO A 109 9.02 5.42 3.54
CA PRO A 109 9.23 4.22 2.74
C PRO A 109 9.15 2.94 3.55
N GLU A 110 9.76 2.91 4.74
CA GLU A 110 9.79 1.76 5.65
C GLU A 110 8.41 1.47 6.23
N TYR A 111 7.65 2.51 6.60
CA TYR A 111 6.26 2.38 7.04
C TYR A 111 5.38 1.80 5.95
N GLU A 112 5.48 2.29 4.70
CA GLU A 112 4.69 1.79 3.59
C GLU A 112 5.04 0.33 3.29
N GLN A 113 6.32 -0.01 3.21
CA GLN A 113 6.78 -1.39 2.97
C GLN A 113 6.28 -2.35 4.05
N MET A 114 6.43 -2.01 5.31
CA MET A 114 5.94 -2.81 6.43
C MET A 114 4.42 -3.03 6.33
N THR A 115 3.67 -1.96 6.08
CA THR A 115 2.21 -2.01 6.00
C THR A 115 1.73 -2.87 4.82
N MET A 116 2.39 -2.75 3.67
CA MET A 116 2.07 -3.57 2.50
C MET A 116 2.37 -5.06 2.74
N LEU A 117 3.48 -5.40 3.43
CA LEU A 117 3.76 -6.79 3.85
C LEU A 117 2.72 -7.30 4.85
N MET A 118 2.22 -6.47 5.75
CA MET A 118 1.13 -6.81 6.67
C MET A 118 -0.17 -7.05 5.90
N ALA A 119 -0.48 -6.23 4.91
CA ALA A 119 -1.65 -6.39 4.06
C ALA A 119 -1.63 -7.73 3.31
N GLU A 120 -0.49 -8.12 2.72
CA GLU A 120 -0.31 -9.46 2.14
C GLU A 120 -0.55 -10.58 3.17
N ALA A 121 -0.04 -10.42 4.40
CA ALA A 121 -0.16 -11.43 5.44
C ALA A 121 -1.60 -11.69 5.90
N VAL A 122 -2.48 -10.69 5.81
CA VAL A 122 -3.92 -10.85 6.10
C VAL A 122 -4.73 -11.30 4.88
N GLY A 123 -4.09 -11.46 3.72
CA GLY A 123 -4.72 -11.96 2.50
C GLY A 123 -5.22 -10.88 1.53
N ILE A 124 -4.86 -9.62 1.74
CA ILE A 124 -5.15 -8.53 0.80
C ILE A 124 -4.23 -8.67 -0.42
N HIS A 125 -4.80 -8.60 -1.61
CA HIS A 125 -4.04 -8.54 -2.85
C HIS A 125 -3.41 -7.17 -3.01
N VAL A 126 -2.08 -7.07 -2.99
CA VAL A 126 -1.33 -5.81 -3.08
C VAL A 126 -0.53 -5.71 -4.38
N VAL A 127 -0.21 -4.48 -4.79
CA VAL A 127 0.73 -4.24 -5.89
C VAL A 127 2.11 -4.80 -5.55
N PRO A 128 2.91 -5.25 -6.54
CA PRO A 128 4.31 -5.58 -6.28
C PRO A 128 5.06 -4.38 -5.70
N HIS A 129 5.78 -4.58 -4.60
CA HIS A 129 6.43 -3.51 -3.85
C HIS A 129 7.74 -3.95 -3.21
N GLY A 130 8.55 -2.98 -2.75
CA GLY A 130 9.78 -3.22 -2.03
C GLY A 130 10.47 -1.94 -1.62
N LEU A 131 11.53 -2.08 -0.82
CA LEU A 131 12.47 -1.01 -0.53
C LEU A 131 13.71 -1.16 -1.40
N ILE A 132 14.27 -0.04 -1.83
CA ILE A 132 15.60 0.02 -2.43
C ILE A 132 16.46 1.02 -1.68
N LYS A 133 17.75 0.76 -1.64
CA LYS A 133 18.73 1.70 -1.05
C LYS A 133 18.91 2.89 -1.97
N ALA A 134 18.81 4.08 -1.40
CA ALA A 134 19.06 5.36 -2.04
C ALA A 134 20.04 6.13 -1.13
N ASP A 135 21.32 6.02 -1.42
CA ASP A 135 22.43 6.48 -0.58
C ASP A 135 22.34 5.88 0.85
N ASP A 136 22.17 6.70 1.87
CA ASP A 136 22.04 6.32 3.28
C ASP A 136 20.59 6.08 3.74
N ARG A 137 19.62 6.18 2.84
CA ARG A 137 18.19 6.08 3.13
C ARG A 137 17.52 5.01 2.27
N PHE A 138 16.26 4.71 2.57
CA PHE A 138 15.43 3.88 1.73
C PHE A 138 14.49 4.73 0.85
N ALA A 139 14.15 4.16 -0.31
CA ALA A 139 13.03 4.60 -1.12
C ALA A 139 12.09 3.42 -1.32
N TYR A 140 10.79 3.66 -1.24
CA TYR A 140 9.79 2.65 -1.58
C TYR A 140 9.60 2.62 -3.09
N ILE A 141 9.60 1.43 -3.66
CA ILE A 141 9.36 1.21 -5.08
C ILE A 141 8.17 0.28 -5.28
N THR A 142 7.31 0.63 -6.22
CA THR A 142 6.17 -0.22 -6.59
C THR A 142 6.05 -0.31 -8.10
N LYS A 143 5.52 -1.45 -8.56
CA LYS A 143 5.25 -1.68 -9.98
C LYS A 143 3.86 -1.14 -10.34
N ARG A 144 3.77 -0.43 -11.46
CA ARG A 144 2.48 0.00 -11.99
C ARG A 144 1.70 -1.20 -12.52
N ILE A 145 0.46 -1.30 -12.09
CA ILE A 145 -0.45 -2.39 -12.47
C ILE A 145 -1.34 -2.05 -13.66
N ASP A 146 -1.41 -0.76 -14.01
CA ASP A 146 -2.14 -0.24 -15.17
C ASP A 146 -1.35 -0.36 -16.49
N ARG A 147 -0.27 -1.15 -16.48
CA ARG A 147 0.59 -1.42 -17.64
C ARG A 147 0.67 -2.92 -17.90
N HIS A 148 0.29 -3.33 -19.08
CA HIS A 148 0.48 -4.70 -19.56
C HIS A 148 1.65 -4.71 -20.55
N ILE A 149 2.79 -5.28 -20.12
CA ILE A 149 3.99 -5.29 -20.94
C ILE A 149 4.10 -6.61 -21.68
N ILE A 150 3.94 -6.58 -23.02
CA ILE A 150 4.11 -7.74 -23.89
C ILE A 150 5.25 -7.44 -24.88
N ARG A 151 6.29 -8.26 -24.87
CA ARG A 151 7.44 -8.16 -25.79
C ARG A 151 8.03 -6.74 -25.87
N GLY A 152 8.14 -6.07 -24.71
CA GLY A 152 8.71 -4.72 -24.61
C GLY A 152 7.77 -3.58 -25.04
N LYS A 153 6.52 -3.87 -25.39
CA LYS A 153 5.49 -2.87 -25.65
C LYS A 153 4.55 -2.79 -24.43
N ALA A 154 4.28 -1.59 -23.98
CA ALA A 154 3.35 -1.35 -22.88
C ALA A 154 1.95 -1.01 -23.43
N ASP A 155 1.00 -1.90 -23.21
CA ASP A 155 -0.42 -1.61 -23.38
C ASP A 155 -0.98 -1.05 -22.07
N LEU A 156 -1.84 -0.05 -22.16
CA LEU A 156 -2.49 0.55 -21.00
C LEU A 156 -3.77 -0.23 -20.67
N LEU A 157 -3.94 -0.60 -19.40
CA LEU A 157 -5.19 -1.09 -18.88
C LEU A 157 -6.04 0.11 -18.43
N ALA A 158 -7.33 0.09 -18.76
CA ALA A 158 -8.25 1.08 -18.23
C ALA A 158 -8.31 0.94 -16.70
N MET A 159 -8.04 2.02 -15.98
CA MET A 159 -8.05 2.07 -14.52
C MET A 159 -8.59 3.42 -14.07
N GLU A 160 -9.63 3.39 -13.23
CA GLU A 160 -10.23 4.58 -12.65
C GLU A 160 -10.36 4.46 -11.14
N ASP A 161 -9.97 5.52 -10.42
CA ASP A 161 -10.16 5.58 -8.97
C ASP A 161 -11.62 5.88 -8.59
N PHE A 162 -11.99 5.55 -7.35
CA PHE A 162 -13.37 5.74 -6.89
C PHE A 162 -13.79 7.21 -6.81
N CYS A 163 -12.86 8.14 -6.75
CA CYS A 163 -13.15 9.56 -6.85
C CYS A 163 -13.67 9.91 -8.27
N GLN A 164 -13.00 9.38 -9.31
CA GLN A 164 -13.43 9.52 -10.72
C GLN A 164 -14.75 8.80 -10.96
N LEU A 165 -14.88 7.53 -10.52
CA LEU A 165 -16.13 6.76 -10.68
C LEU A 165 -17.32 7.35 -9.93
N ALA A 166 -17.07 8.15 -8.87
CA ALA A 166 -18.10 8.92 -8.17
C ALA A 166 -18.41 10.27 -8.84
N GLY A 167 -17.77 10.61 -9.96
CA GLY A 167 -17.90 11.90 -10.63
C GLY A 167 -17.37 13.08 -9.80
N ARG A 168 -16.34 12.86 -8.98
CA ARG A 168 -15.76 13.83 -8.04
C ARG A 168 -14.39 14.31 -8.48
N GLN A 169 -14.06 15.53 -8.11
CA GLN A 169 -12.72 16.09 -8.30
C GLN A 169 -11.76 15.65 -7.20
N THR A 170 -10.46 15.75 -7.44
CA THR A 170 -9.41 15.36 -6.49
C THR A 170 -9.54 16.05 -5.12
N VAL A 171 -10.02 17.29 -5.08
CA VAL A 171 -10.25 18.05 -3.84
C VAL A 171 -11.34 17.42 -2.97
N ASP A 172 -12.22 16.61 -3.54
CA ASP A 172 -13.32 15.94 -2.86
C ASP A 172 -12.99 14.50 -2.43
N LYS A 173 -11.74 14.07 -2.55
CA LYS A 173 -11.31 12.70 -2.26
C LYS A 173 -11.68 12.17 -0.86
N TYR A 174 -11.82 13.06 0.12
CA TYR A 174 -12.23 12.75 1.50
C TYR A 174 -13.74 12.90 1.76
N LYS A 175 -14.50 13.37 0.77
CA LYS A 175 -15.96 13.49 0.90
C LYS A 175 -16.62 12.17 0.52
N GLY A 176 -17.36 11.56 1.43
CA GLY A 176 -18.09 10.33 1.17
C GLY A 176 -17.99 9.32 2.30
N SER A 177 -18.39 8.12 1.99
CA SER A 177 -18.43 7.00 2.93
C SER A 177 -17.98 5.71 2.23
N TYR A 178 -17.61 4.71 3.01
CA TYR A 178 -17.27 3.40 2.45
C TYR A 178 -18.51 2.66 1.90
N GLU A 179 -19.72 3.02 2.34
CA GLU A 179 -20.96 2.55 1.74
C GLU A 179 -21.12 3.02 0.28
N ILE A 180 -20.65 4.26 -0.03
CA ILE A 180 -20.62 4.77 -1.42
C ILE A 180 -19.60 3.95 -2.23
N CYS A 181 -18.45 3.63 -1.67
CA CYS A 181 -17.46 2.77 -2.33
C CYS A 181 -18.05 1.38 -2.65
N GLY A 182 -18.80 0.79 -1.72
CA GLY A 182 -19.54 -0.47 -1.95
C GLY A 182 -20.55 -0.36 -3.10
N LYS A 183 -21.25 0.77 -3.22
CA LYS A 183 -22.17 1.03 -4.36
C LYS A 183 -21.42 1.15 -5.69
N ILE A 184 -20.25 1.76 -5.71
CA ILE A 184 -19.38 1.85 -6.90
C ILE A 184 -18.97 0.44 -7.35
N ILE A 185 -18.53 -0.43 -6.44
CA ILE A 185 -18.16 -1.81 -6.76
C ILE A 185 -19.39 -2.55 -7.33
N LYS A 186 -20.56 -2.46 -6.67
CA LYS A 186 -21.80 -3.09 -7.15
C LYS A 186 -22.18 -2.65 -8.57
N LYS A 187 -21.90 -1.40 -8.93
CA LYS A 187 -22.28 -0.83 -10.22
C LYS A 187 -21.32 -1.19 -11.35
N TYR A 188 -20.02 -1.25 -11.06
CA TYR A 188 -19.02 -1.27 -12.12
C TYR A 188 -18.11 -2.50 -12.12
N SER A 189 -18.04 -3.27 -11.02
CA SER A 189 -17.23 -4.50 -10.99
C SER A 189 -17.94 -5.66 -11.69
N SER A 190 -17.13 -6.47 -12.39
CA SER A 190 -17.58 -7.75 -12.96
C SER A 190 -17.55 -8.90 -11.92
N TYR A 191 -16.85 -8.71 -10.78
CA TYR A 191 -16.67 -9.72 -9.72
C TYR A 191 -17.22 -9.22 -8.37
N VAL A 192 -18.44 -8.70 -8.36
CA VAL A 192 -19.04 -7.94 -7.26
C VAL A 192 -18.83 -8.58 -5.89
N GLY A 193 -19.17 -9.84 -5.72
CA GLY A 193 -19.11 -10.51 -4.41
C GLY A 193 -17.67 -10.64 -3.87
N PHE A 194 -16.74 -10.97 -4.76
CA PHE A 194 -15.31 -11.09 -4.43
C PHE A 194 -14.73 -9.71 -4.07
N ASP A 195 -14.97 -8.72 -4.93
CA ASP A 195 -14.44 -7.36 -4.77
C ASP A 195 -15.00 -6.66 -3.53
N LEU A 196 -16.27 -6.89 -3.17
CA LEU A 196 -16.84 -6.37 -1.92
C LEU A 196 -16.20 -7.00 -0.68
N SER A 197 -15.91 -8.30 -0.72
CA SER A 197 -15.24 -8.99 0.38
C SER A 197 -13.81 -8.49 0.56
N GLU A 198 -13.07 -8.36 -0.53
CA GLU A 198 -11.71 -7.80 -0.54
C GLU A 198 -11.70 -6.32 -0.09
N PHE A 199 -12.63 -5.50 -0.57
CA PHE A 199 -12.81 -4.12 -0.16
C PHE A 199 -13.08 -4.00 1.35
N PHE A 200 -14.00 -4.80 1.87
CA PHE A 200 -14.32 -4.81 3.30
C PHE A 200 -13.10 -5.21 4.14
N LEU A 201 -12.37 -6.24 3.72
CA LEU A 201 -11.13 -6.67 4.37
C LEU A 201 -10.10 -5.53 4.44
N ARG A 202 -9.93 -4.77 3.34
CA ARG A 202 -9.02 -3.59 3.31
C ARG A 202 -9.41 -2.52 4.30
N ILE A 203 -10.71 -2.26 4.48
CA ILE A 203 -11.17 -1.24 5.44
C ILE A 203 -10.93 -1.70 6.88
N VAL A 204 -11.24 -2.96 7.19
CA VAL A 204 -10.95 -3.56 8.51
C VAL A 204 -9.46 -3.51 8.81
N PHE A 205 -8.62 -3.91 7.87
CA PHE A 205 -7.17 -3.87 8.01
C PHE A 205 -6.66 -2.43 8.17
N SER A 206 -7.14 -1.49 7.35
CA SER A 206 -6.78 -0.07 7.46
C SER A 206 -7.09 0.52 8.84
N PHE A 207 -8.24 0.15 9.42
CA PHE A 207 -8.57 0.53 10.79
C PHE A 207 -7.58 -0.06 11.80
N VAL A 208 -7.22 -1.34 11.66
CA VAL A 208 -6.29 -2.02 12.59
C VAL A 208 -4.91 -1.38 12.60
N ILE A 209 -4.37 -1.05 11.42
CA ILE A 209 -3.04 -0.44 11.31
C ILE A 209 -3.03 1.09 11.47
N GLY A 210 -4.20 1.71 11.66
CA GLY A 210 -4.31 3.16 11.76
C GLY A 210 -4.10 3.93 10.46
N ASN A 211 -4.53 3.38 9.33
CA ASN A 211 -4.52 4.07 8.04
C ASN A 211 -5.75 4.99 7.93
N SER A 212 -5.64 6.21 8.43
CA SER A 212 -6.67 7.23 8.33
C SER A 212 -6.70 7.98 6.99
N ASP A 213 -5.85 7.59 6.01
CA ASP A 213 -5.79 8.22 4.68
C ASP A 213 -6.34 7.33 3.55
N MET A 214 -7.07 6.26 3.87
CA MET A 214 -7.67 5.36 2.87
C MET A 214 -8.91 5.99 2.22
N HIS A 215 -8.69 7.03 1.42
CA HIS A 215 -9.72 7.83 0.77
C HIS A 215 -10.14 7.27 -0.62
N LEU A 216 -11.08 7.95 -1.31
CA LEU A 216 -11.64 7.49 -2.60
C LEU A 216 -10.59 7.21 -3.68
N LYS A 217 -9.44 7.92 -3.70
CA LYS A 217 -8.39 7.71 -4.69
C LYS A 217 -7.48 6.52 -4.40
N ASN A 218 -7.58 5.91 -3.23
CA ASN A 218 -6.81 4.73 -2.83
C ASN A 218 -7.54 3.42 -3.15
N PHE A 219 -8.70 3.52 -3.81
CA PHE A 219 -9.42 2.40 -4.41
C PHE A 219 -9.60 2.66 -5.90
N SER A 220 -9.38 1.65 -6.73
CA SER A 220 -9.60 1.73 -8.18
C SER A 220 -10.24 0.45 -8.70
N LEU A 221 -10.99 0.58 -9.78
CA LEU A 221 -11.29 -0.55 -10.65
C LEU A 221 -10.30 -0.56 -11.80
N ILE A 222 -9.85 -1.75 -12.16
CA ILE A 222 -8.90 -1.97 -13.24
C ILE A 222 -9.44 -3.02 -14.21
N GLU A 223 -9.19 -2.80 -15.48
CA GLU A 223 -9.49 -3.76 -16.53
C GLU A 223 -8.61 -5.01 -16.38
N GLU A 224 -9.17 -6.20 -16.59
CA GLU A 224 -8.45 -7.46 -16.40
C GLU A 224 -7.40 -7.72 -17.49
N GLY A 225 -7.67 -7.26 -18.70
CA GLY A 225 -6.76 -7.32 -19.84
C GLY A 225 -7.11 -6.25 -20.88
N PRO A 226 -6.19 -5.85 -21.75
CA PRO A 226 -6.41 -4.77 -22.71
C PRO A 226 -7.68 -4.99 -23.54
N GLY A 227 -8.66 -4.07 -23.44
CA GLY A 227 -9.90 -4.11 -24.18
C GLY A 227 -10.91 -5.19 -23.76
N SER A 228 -10.66 -5.87 -22.62
CA SER A 228 -11.57 -6.93 -22.12
C SER A 228 -12.91 -6.41 -21.66
N ARG A 229 -13.00 -5.15 -21.23
CA ARG A 229 -14.15 -4.53 -20.57
C ARG A 229 -14.63 -5.28 -19.32
N ILE A 230 -13.79 -6.14 -18.76
CA ILE A 230 -14.01 -6.83 -17.49
C ILE A 230 -13.24 -6.07 -16.43
N PHE A 231 -13.96 -5.48 -15.49
CA PHE A 231 -13.39 -4.64 -14.43
C PHE A 231 -13.46 -5.34 -13.08
N LYS A 232 -12.39 -5.20 -12.31
CA LYS A 232 -12.28 -5.73 -10.93
C LYS A 232 -11.61 -4.72 -10.02
N LEU A 233 -11.77 -4.91 -8.72
CA LEU A 233 -11.04 -4.12 -7.73
C LEU A 233 -9.53 -4.32 -7.96
N SER A 234 -8.80 -3.22 -8.10
CA SER A 234 -7.36 -3.25 -8.30
C SER A 234 -6.64 -3.85 -7.09
N ALA A 235 -5.41 -4.32 -7.26
CA ALA A 235 -4.53 -4.59 -6.12
C ALA A 235 -4.42 -3.34 -5.23
N ALA A 236 -4.29 -3.54 -3.90
CA ALA A 236 -4.15 -2.44 -2.94
C ALA A 236 -2.80 -1.75 -3.07
N TYR A 237 -2.77 -0.46 -2.86
CA TYR A 237 -1.60 0.40 -2.90
C TYR A 237 -1.75 1.55 -1.90
N ASP A 238 -0.65 2.24 -1.59
CA ASP A 238 -0.63 3.47 -0.80
C ASP A 238 -1.20 3.28 0.62
N MET A 239 -0.71 2.26 1.34
CA MET A 239 -1.14 1.92 2.69
C MET A 239 -0.07 2.30 3.71
N LEU A 240 -0.42 3.13 4.69
CA LEU A 240 0.47 3.67 5.70
C LEU A 240 -0.24 3.74 7.07
N PRO A 241 0.46 3.57 8.20
CA PRO A 241 -0.12 3.73 9.53
C PRO A 241 -0.19 5.22 9.90
N VAL A 242 -1.07 5.98 9.25
CA VAL A 242 -1.12 7.46 9.31
C VAL A 242 -1.30 7.97 10.74
N ASN A 243 -2.11 7.31 11.56
CA ASN A 243 -2.30 7.71 12.96
C ASN A 243 -1.02 7.58 13.81
N VAL A 244 -0.04 6.76 13.39
CA VAL A 244 1.29 6.68 14.02
C VAL A 244 2.20 7.78 13.49
N ILE A 245 2.21 7.99 12.17
CA ILE A 245 3.07 8.98 11.50
C ILE A 245 2.62 10.41 11.87
N LEU A 246 1.32 10.65 11.96
CA LEU A 246 0.69 11.92 12.29
C LEU A 246 -0.25 11.77 13.50
N PRO A 247 0.28 11.74 14.74
CA PRO A 247 -0.54 11.51 15.95
C PRO A 247 -1.56 12.62 16.25
N THR A 248 -1.46 13.76 15.55
CA THR A 248 -2.43 14.85 15.62
C THR A 248 -3.72 14.54 14.87
N ASP A 249 -3.68 13.64 13.88
CA ASP A 249 -4.89 13.14 13.23
C ASP A 249 -5.66 12.22 14.19
N LYS A 250 -6.86 12.63 14.55
CA LYS A 250 -7.74 11.89 15.48
C LYS A 250 -8.82 11.09 14.75
N GLU A 251 -8.88 11.18 13.43
CA GLU A 251 -9.79 10.36 12.65
C GLU A 251 -9.23 8.93 12.53
N GLN A 252 -10.11 7.94 12.64
CA GLN A 252 -9.73 6.53 12.56
C GLN A 252 -9.81 6.00 11.14
N THR A 253 -10.52 6.73 10.27
CA THR A 253 -10.72 6.38 8.85
C THR A 253 -10.86 7.65 8.01
N ALA A 254 -10.42 7.60 6.74
CA ALA A 254 -10.52 8.70 5.80
C ALA A 254 -11.95 9.04 5.40
N LEU A 255 -12.76 8.01 5.19
CA LEU A 255 -14.18 8.12 4.87
C LEU A 255 -15.01 7.62 6.07
N THR A 256 -16.29 7.96 6.10
CA THR A 256 -17.15 7.50 7.18
C THR A 256 -17.46 6.01 7.06
N VAL A 257 -17.51 5.32 8.21
CA VAL A 257 -18.08 4.00 8.41
C VAL A 257 -19.35 4.20 9.23
N HIS A 258 -20.51 3.85 8.71
CA HIS A 258 -21.80 4.07 9.38
C HIS A 258 -21.92 5.52 9.92
N GLY A 259 -21.55 6.50 9.06
CA GLY A 259 -21.59 7.93 9.38
C GLY A 259 -20.51 8.43 10.33
N LYS A 260 -19.57 7.59 10.79
CA LYS A 260 -18.54 7.92 11.78
C LYS A 260 -17.15 7.86 11.18
N LYS A 261 -16.25 8.73 11.65
CA LYS A 261 -14.79 8.64 11.45
C LYS A 261 -14.03 8.44 12.76
N ARG A 262 -14.72 8.53 13.90
CA ARG A 262 -14.17 8.36 15.26
C ARG A 262 -15.07 7.44 16.07
N ASN A 263 -14.51 6.85 17.13
CA ASN A 263 -15.23 5.92 18.01
C ASN A 263 -15.91 4.78 17.25
N ILE A 264 -15.23 4.32 16.19
CA ILE A 264 -15.67 3.19 15.36
C ILE A 264 -15.52 1.91 16.20
N ARG A 265 -16.56 1.07 16.15
CA ARG A 265 -16.65 -0.21 16.85
C ARG A 265 -16.95 -1.34 15.86
N ARG A 266 -16.78 -2.58 16.29
CA ARG A 266 -17.12 -3.77 15.48
C ARG A 266 -18.51 -3.67 14.84
N LYS A 267 -19.52 -3.21 15.57
CA LYS A 267 -20.89 -3.04 15.04
C LYS A 267 -20.98 -2.11 13.84
N ASP A 268 -20.14 -1.08 13.77
CA ASP A 268 -20.17 -0.14 12.66
C ASP A 268 -19.66 -0.81 11.37
N PHE A 269 -18.68 -1.71 11.49
CA PHE A 269 -18.22 -2.57 10.38
C PHE A 269 -19.29 -3.58 9.96
N MET A 270 -20.04 -4.16 10.92
CA MET A 270 -21.12 -5.09 10.59
C MET A 270 -22.23 -4.40 9.77
N ILE A 271 -22.57 -3.15 10.15
CA ILE A 271 -23.55 -2.33 9.39
C ILE A 271 -23.01 -1.97 8.00
N LEU A 272 -21.71 -1.61 7.88
CA LEU A 272 -21.07 -1.39 6.58
C LEU A 272 -21.16 -2.66 5.72
N ALA A 273 -20.86 -3.83 6.27
CA ALA A 273 -20.93 -5.11 5.56
C ALA A 273 -22.32 -5.40 5.03
N ASP A 274 -23.36 -5.20 5.86
CA ASP A 274 -24.76 -5.35 5.46
C ASP A 274 -25.12 -4.41 4.30
N SER A 275 -24.74 -3.14 4.38
CA SER A 275 -24.93 -2.15 3.29
C SER A 275 -24.25 -2.56 1.99
N CYS A 276 -23.13 -3.29 2.10
CA CYS A 276 -22.43 -3.89 0.98
C CYS A 276 -23.03 -5.22 0.50
N GLY A 277 -24.03 -5.77 1.21
CA GLY A 277 -24.64 -7.06 0.89
C GLY A 277 -23.74 -8.25 1.28
N ILE A 278 -22.83 -8.06 2.22
CA ILE A 278 -21.99 -9.10 2.82
C ILE A 278 -22.77 -9.65 4.02
N SER A 279 -23.00 -10.96 4.07
CA SER A 279 -23.72 -11.57 5.19
C SER A 279 -22.96 -11.38 6.52
N GLU A 280 -23.72 -11.33 7.62
CA GLU A 280 -23.16 -11.19 8.98
C GLU A 280 -22.06 -12.22 9.27
N LYS A 281 -22.30 -13.48 8.90
CA LYS A 281 -21.32 -14.57 9.04
C LYS A 281 -20.04 -14.31 8.24
N ALA A 282 -20.16 -13.86 6.98
CA ALA A 282 -19.00 -13.57 6.15
C ALA A 282 -18.23 -12.37 6.69
N ALA A 283 -18.91 -11.29 7.08
CA ALA A 283 -18.30 -10.11 7.70
C ALA A 283 -17.56 -10.47 8.99
N GLY A 284 -18.19 -11.25 9.88
CA GLY A 284 -17.55 -11.76 11.08
C GLY A 284 -16.29 -12.55 10.77
N ASN A 285 -16.33 -13.46 9.81
CA ASN A 285 -15.17 -14.26 9.41
C ASN A 285 -14.03 -13.40 8.83
N LEU A 286 -14.33 -12.35 8.06
CA LEU A 286 -13.33 -11.43 7.52
C LEU A 286 -12.66 -10.63 8.65
N ILE A 287 -13.41 -10.11 9.62
CA ILE A 287 -12.84 -9.45 10.79
C ILE A 287 -11.94 -10.42 11.56
N GLU A 288 -12.44 -11.62 11.90
CA GLU A 288 -11.67 -12.63 12.62
C GLU A 288 -10.41 -13.08 11.87
N SER A 289 -10.43 -13.07 10.52
CA SER A 289 -9.25 -13.41 9.72
C SER A 289 -8.09 -12.42 9.94
N VAL A 290 -8.39 -11.14 10.15
CA VAL A 290 -7.38 -10.12 10.51
C VAL A 290 -6.92 -10.31 11.96
N LEU A 291 -7.85 -10.49 12.91
CA LEU A 291 -7.52 -10.62 14.33
C LEU A 291 -6.62 -11.82 14.60
N ARG A 292 -6.90 -12.96 13.98
CA ARG A 292 -6.07 -14.19 14.11
C ARG A 292 -4.64 -14.03 13.57
N LYS A 293 -4.37 -13.01 12.76
CA LYS A 293 -3.03 -12.74 12.24
C LYS A 293 -2.17 -11.83 13.13
N LYS A 294 -2.68 -11.42 14.31
CA LYS A 294 -1.97 -10.50 15.22
C LYS A 294 -0.49 -10.86 15.39
N GLU A 295 -0.17 -12.08 15.78
CA GLU A 295 1.23 -12.52 15.98
C GLU A 295 2.08 -12.35 14.73
N LYS A 296 1.50 -12.65 13.54
CA LYS A 296 2.20 -12.47 12.27
C LYS A 296 2.43 -11.00 11.93
N LEU A 297 1.45 -10.14 12.21
CA LEU A 297 1.58 -8.70 12.02
C LEU A 297 2.62 -8.12 12.98
N ASP A 298 2.61 -8.51 14.26
CA ASP A 298 3.61 -8.12 15.25
C ASP A 298 5.02 -8.53 14.80
N GLN A 299 5.16 -9.75 14.30
CA GLN A 299 6.43 -10.25 13.76
C GLN A 299 6.92 -9.40 12.58
N ILE A 300 6.04 -9.05 11.61
CA ILE A 300 6.40 -8.21 10.45
C ILE A 300 6.85 -6.83 10.93
N CYS A 301 6.14 -6.23 11.91
CA CYS A 301 6.51 -4.95 12.49
C CYS A 301 7.91 -4.98 13.11
N ARG A 302 8.17 -5.94 14.00
CA ARG A 302 9.47 -6.10 14.69
C ARG A 302 10.62 -6.46 13.74
N GLN A 303 10.32 -7.00 12.59
CA GLN A 303 11.28 -7.36 11.54
C GLN A 303 11.43 -6.30 10.44
N SER A 304 10.71 -5.18 10.56
CA SER A 304 10.77 -4.08 9.60
C SER A 304 12.05 -3.25 9.75
N GLN A 305 12.27 -2.34 8.81
CA GLN A 305 13.40 -1.39 8.84
C GLN A 305 13.11 -0.15 9.71
N LEU A 306 12.01 -0.13 10.45
CA LEU A 306 11.65 0.94 11.37
C LEU A 306 12.51 0.92 12.64
N LEU A 307 12.69 2.07 13.26
CA LEU A 307 13.31 2.17 14.58
C LEU A 307 12.46 1.49 15.64
N GLU A 308 13.05 0.93 16.68
CA GLU A 308 12.34 0.25 17.78
C GLU A 308 11.20 1.09 18.35
N ILE A 309 11.43 2.38 18.57
CA ILE A 309 10.38 3.29 19.07
C ILE A 309 9.18 3.39 18.12
N GLN A 310 9.43 3.40 16.82
CA GLN A 310 8.37 3.45 15.80
C GLN A 310 7.61 2.13 15.73
N GLN A 311 8.32 1.00 15.84
CA GLN A 311 7.71 -0.33 15.93
C GLN A 311 6.77 -0.43 17.13
N GLU A 312 7.20 0.01 18.31
CA GLU A 312 6.37 -0.02 19.51
C GLU A 312 5.11 0.89 19.39
N GLN A 313 5.23 2.03 18.72
CA GLN A 313 4.07 2.89 18.44
C GLN A 313 3.05 2.19 17.54
N VAL A 314 3.49 1.51 16.48
CA VAL A 314 2.62 0.74 15.58
C VAL A 314 1.95 -0.40 16.34
N LEU A 315 2.72 -1.19 17.10
CA LEU A 315 2.23 -2.33 17.87
C LEU A 315 1.19 -1.92 18.92
N THR A 316 1.44 -0.83 19.62
CA THR A 316 0.51 -0.28 20.63
C THR A 316 -0.82 0.11 19.98
N LEU A 317 -0.78 0.83 18.85
CA LEU A 317 -1.99 1.22 18.13
C LEU A 317 -2.75 -0.01 17.61
N MET A 318 -2.05 -0.97 17.01
CA MET A 318 -2.67 -2.19 16.50
C MET A 318 -3.35 -2.99 17.63
N GLU A 319 -2.72 -3.12 18.79
CA GLU A 319 -3.29 -3.82 19.93
C GLU A 319 -4.59 -3.16 20.41
N GLU A 320 -4.60 -1.81 20.53
CA GLU A 320 -5.81 -1.05 20.84
C GLU A 320 -6.94 -1.34 19.86
N ARG A 321 -6.64 -1.28 18.54
CA ARG A 321 -7.65 -1.47 17.48
C ARG A 321 -8.15 -2.91 17.41
N ILE A 322 -7.28 -3.88 17.58
CA ILE A 322 -7.63 -5.30 17.65
C ILE A 322 -8.55 -5.57 18.82
N ARG A 323 -8.27 -5.00 19.99
CA ARG A 323 -9.13 -5.13 21.18
C ARG A 323 -10.53 -4.54 20.92
N VAL A 324 -10.63 -3.39 20.25
CA VAL A 324 -11.92 -2.79 19.88
C VAL A 324 -12.74 -3.69 18.97
N LEU A 325 -12.09 -4.36 18.01
CA LEU A 325 -12.78 -5.28 17.08
C LEU A 325 -13.08 -6.64 17.71
N GLY A 326 -12.29 -7.09 18.70
CA GLY A 326 -12.47 -8.36 19.41
C GLY A 326 -13.60 -8.33 20.45
N GLN A 327 -14.06 -7.14 20.86
CA GLN A 327 -15.17 -7.03 21.80
C GLN A 327 -16.48 -7.45 21.14
N HIS A 328 -16.91 -8.70 21.40
CA HIS A 328 -18.28 -9.09 21.12
C HIS A 328 -19.17 -8.32 22.11
N GLN A 329 -20.12 -7.52 21.59
CA GLN A 329 -21.16 -7.00 22.48
C GLN A 329 -21.96 -8.21 22.96
N GLU A 330 -21.86 -8.51 24.24
CA GLU A 330 -22.91 -9.30 24.90
C GLU A 330 -24.25 -8.58 24.61
N LYS A 331 -25.21 -9.35 24.09
CA LYS A 331 -26.57 -8.87 23.79
C LYS A 331 -27.30 -8.51 25.05
#